data_03ef04330bb6ddcfa3aacf1d92358eba
#
_entry.id   03ef04330bb6ddcfa3aacf1d92358eba
#
_cell.length_a   1.000
_cell.length_b   1.000
_cell.length_c   1.000
_cell.angle_alpha   90.00
_cell.angle_beta   90.00
_cell.angle_gamma   90.00
#
_symmetry.space_group_name_H-M   'P 1'
#
loop_
_entity.id
_entity.type
_entity.pdbx_description
1 polymer ?
#
loop_
_entity_poly.entity_id
_entity_poly.type
_entity_poly.pdbx_seq_one_letter_code
_entity_poly.pdbx_strand_id
1 'polypeptide(L)'
;PAGGGDSHFATLRGTKSDLVIRQSAEQNFKSTLYIEPAEGENAAELEKELKKAVEELQGDFSGVAYEKSENGWKLDIPDKYYLGHEAHFGKVAQDFFGFLVDGKLPEWEVPNMITKYYITTQAREMVLNETNE
;
A
#
# COMPACT_ATOMS: atom_id res chain seq x y z
N PRO A 1 26.51 3.24 -4.29
CA PRO A 1 26.87 2.11 -5.13
C PRO A 1 26.09 2.17 -6.43
N ALA A 2 26.76 1.98 -7.57
CA ALA A 2 26.10 1.87 -8.86
C ALA A 2 25.13 0.67 -8.81
N GLY A 3 23.84 0.89 -9.07
CA GLY A 3 22.81 -0.15 -9.07
C GLY A 3 21.94 -0.27 -7.83
N GLY A 4 22.03 0.65 -6.88
CA GLY A 4 21.10 0.70 -5.74
C GLY A 4 19.76 1.30 -6.19
N GLY A 5 18.67 0.55 -6.08
CA GLY A 5 17.29 1.06 -6.18
C GLY A 5 16.76 1.47 -4.80
N ASP A 6 15.64 2.19 -4.79
CA ASP A 6 14.97 2.53 -3.54
C ASP A 6 14.41 1.27 -2.87
N SER A 7 14.58 1.18 -1.57
CA SER A 7 13.96 0.14 -0.76
C SER A 7 12.75 0.70 -0.02
N HIS A 8 11.69 -0.09 0.04
CA HIS A 8 10.47 0.26 0.76
C HIS A 8 9.89 -0.96 1.47
N PHE A 9 9.37 -0.74 2.67
CA PHE A 9 8.68 -1.74 3.45
C PHE A 9 7.45 -1.12 4.12
N ALA A 10 6.30 -1.78 3.99
CA ALA A 10 5.08 -1.38 4.69
C ALA A 10 4.27 -2.61 5.07
N THR A 11 3.59 -2.56 6.21
CA THR A 11 2.65 -3.59 6.66
C THR A 11 1.34 -2.96 7.10
N LEU A 12 0.25 -3.46 6.54
CA LEU A 12 -1.11 -3.16 7.00
C LEU A 12 -1.63 -4.42 7.70
N ARG A 13 -1.81 -4.33 9.01
CA ARG A 13 -2.24 -5.47 9.83
C ARG A 13 -3.74 -5.58 9.84
N GLY A 14 -4.22 -6.74 9.42
CA GLY A 14 -5.62 -7.14 9.49
C GLY A 14 -5.88 -8.15 10.61
N THR A 15 -7.11 -8.54 10.77
CA THR A 15 -7.51 -9.53 11.80
C THR A 15 -7.20 -10.97 11.36
N LYS A 16 -7.18 -11.25 10.05
CA LYS A 16 -6.94 -12.59 9.51
C LYS A 16 -5.62 -12.70 8.73
N SER A 17 -5.12 -11.57 8.20
CA SER A 17 -3.90 -11.52 7.41
C SER A 17 -3.29 -10.14 7.43
N ASP A 18 -2.00 -10.08 7.21
CA ASP A 18 -1.25 -8.86 6.96
C ASP A 18 -1.08 -8.65 5.44
N LEU A 19 -1.24 -7.41 4.99
CA LEU A 19 -0.80 -6.97 3.67
C LEU A 19 0.59 -6.38 3.81
N VAL A 20 1.58 -7.00 3.17
CA VAL A 20 2.98 -6.62 3.31
C VAL A 20 3.53 -6.18 1.96
N ILE A 21 4.02 -4.95 1.88
CA ILE A 21 4.73 -4.45 0.72
C ILE A 21 6.22 -4.55 0.99
N ARG A 22 6.95 -5.22 0.10
CA ARG A 22 8.40 -5.28 0.09
C ARG A 22 8.96 -4.79 -1.22
N GLN A 23 9.97 -3.96 -1.14
CA GLN A 23 10.75 -3.48 -2.27
C GLN A 23 12.21 -3.45 -1.84
N SER A 24 12.99 -4.38 -2.35
CA SER A 24 14.41 -4.54 -2.05
C SER A 24 15.13 -5.21 -3.23
N ALA A 25 16.39 -5.53 -3.06
CA ALA A 25 17.15 -6.30 -4.05
C ALA A 25 16.51 -7.66 -4.37
N GLU A 26 15.89 -8.32 -3.38
CA GLU A 26 15.18 -9.59 -3.57
C GLU A 26 13.98 -9.48 -4.51
N GLN A 27 13.30 -8.33 -4.51
CA GLN A 27 12.19 -8.02 -5.43
C GLN A 27 12.66 -7.27 -6.68
N ASN A 28 13.97 -7.24 -6.98
CA ASN A 28 14.56 -6.44 -8.05
C ASN A 28 14.16 -4.96 -7.98
N PHE A 29 14.02 -4.43 -6.74
CA PHE A 29 13.56 -3.07 -6.45
C PHE A 29 12.17 -2.74 -6.99
N LYS A 30 11.37 -3.77 -7.31
CA LYS A 30 9.97 -3.62 -7.70
C LYS A 30 9.08 -3.79 -6.46
N SER A 31 8.19 -2.84 -6.25
CA SER A 31 7.21 -2.93 -5.15
C SER A 31 6.35 -4.17 -5.32
N THR A 32 6.39 -5.07 -4.36
CA THR A 32 5.73 -6.38 -4.40
C THR A 32 4.82 -6.53 -3.19
N LEU A 33 3.57 -6.91 -3.42
CA LEU A 33 2.56 -7.11 -2.40
C LEU A 33 2.47 -8.58 -2.02
N TYR A 34 2.54 -8.83 -0.71
CA TYR A 34 2.35 -10.14 -0.09
C TYR A 34 1.12 -10.13 0.81
N ILE A 35 0.49 -11.29 0.93
CA ILE A 35 -0.58 -11.55 1.89
C ILE A 35 -0.10 -12.65 2.80
N GLU A 36 0.08 -12.34 4.07
CA GLU A 36 0.61 -13.26 5.07
C GLU A 36 -0.48 -13.56 6.10
N PRO A 37 -0.81 -14.84 6.38
CA PRO A 37 -1.77 -15.19 7.42
C PRO A 37 -1.37 -14.60 8.78
N ALA A 38 -2.33 -14.08 9.53
CA ALA A 38 -2.10 -13.74 10.92
C ALA A 38 -1.83 -15.01 11.76
N GLU A 39 -1.18 -14.84 12.90
CA GLU A 39 -0.84 -15.96 13.78
C GLU A 39 -2.10 -16.73 14.22
N GLY A 40 -2.10 -18.05 14.02
CA GLY A 40 -3.22 -18.93 14.38
C GLY A 40 -4.32 -19.03 13.31
N GLU A 41 -4.25 -18.29 12.22
CA GLU A 41 -5.26 -18.33 11.16
C GLU A 41 -5.11 -19.54 10.22
N ASN A 42 -6.25 -20.00 9.72
CA ASN A 42 -6.29 -21.13 8.78
C ASN A 42 -5.91 -20.68 7.36
N ALA A 43 -4.69 -21.02 6.94
CA ALA A 43 -4.19 -20.65 5.61
C ALA A 43 -5.08 -21.19 4.46
N ALA A 44 -5.70 -22.37 4.59
CA ALA A 44 -6.55 -22.92 3.53
C ALA A 44 -7.89 -22.18 3.37
N GLU A 45 -8.44 -21.65 4.46
CA GLU A 45 -9.63 -20.79 4.41
C GLU A 45 -9.28 -19.43 3.85
N LEU A 46 -8.16 -18.86 4.29
CA LEU A 46 -7.67 -17.57 3.77
C LEU A 46 -7.39 -17.66 2.27
N GLU A 47 -6.83 -18.77 1.76
CA GLU A 47 -6.60 -18.96 0.33
C GLU A 47 -7.91 -18.95 -0.48
N LYS A 48 -8.99 -19.52 0.05
CA LYS A 48 -10.30 -19.47 -0.61
C LYS A 48 -10.86 -18.04 -0.68
N GLU A 49 -10.71 -17.29 0.42
CA GLU A 49 -11.11 -15.87 0.46
C GLU A 49 -10.26 -15.03 -0.50
N LEU A 50 -8.95 -15.26 -0.55
CA LEU A 50 -8.03 -14.60 -1.46
C LEU A 50 -8.38 -14.90 -2.93
N LYS A 51 -8.66 -16.16 -3.26
CA LYS A 51 -9.08 -16.55 -4.60
C LYS A 51 -10.32 -15.77 -5.04
N LYS A 52 -11.33 -15.71 -4.18
CA LYS A 52 -12.56 -14.97 -4.46
C LYS A 52 -12.29 -13.48 -4.63
N ALA A 53 -11.48 -12.87 -3.76
CA ALA A 53 -11.12 -11.48 -3.85
C ALA A 53 -10.37 -11.15 -5.17
N VAL A 54 -9.45 -12.02 -5.59
CA VAL A 54 -8.72 -11.86 -6.86
C VAL A 54 -9.65 -12.05 -8.06
N GLU A 55 -10.64 -12.95 -8.00
CA GLU A 55 -11.67 -13.09 -9.03
C GLU A 55 -12.54 -11.82 -9.14
N GLU A 56 -12.92 -11.21 -8.02
CA GLU A 56 -13.67 -9.94 -7.98
C GLU A 56 -12.85 -8.77 -8.55
N LEU A 57 -11.55 -8.72 -8.28
CA LEU A 57 -10.65 -7.70 -8.80
C LEU A 57 -10.50 -7.71 -10.33
N GLN A 58 -10.80 -8.84 -11.02
CA GLN A 58 -10.61 -8.93 -12.47
C GLN A 58 -11.43 -7.89 -13.26
N GLY A 59 -12.53 -7.37 -12.70
CA GLY A 59 -13.34 -6.33 -13.34
C GLY A 59 -12.57 -5.02 -13.53
N ASP A 60 -11.81 -4.61 -12.50
CA ASP A 60 -11.09 -3.34 -12.46
C ASP A 60 -9.59 -3.53 -12.75
N PHE A 61 -9.03 -4.66 -12.33
CA PHE A 61 -7.59 -4.98 -12.39
C PHE A 61 -7.33 -6.31 -13.12
N SER A 62 -7.72 -6.37 -14.37
CA SER A 62 -7.61 -7.56 -15.20
C SER A 62 -6.17 -8.07 -15.29
N GLY A 63 -6.00 -9.36 -15.00
CA GLY A 63 -4.72 -10.06 -15.05
C GLY A 63 -3.97 -10.11 -13.71
N VAL A 64 -4.50 -9.52 -12.65
CA VAL A 64 -3.95 -9.72 -11.30
C VAL A 64 -4.13 -11.19 -10.90
N ALA A 65 -3.05 -11.81 -10.41
CA ALA A 65 -3.02 -13.20 -9.97
C ALA A 65 -2.27 -13.31 -8.64
N TYR A 66 -2.15 -14.49 -8.09
CA TYR A 66 -1.31 -14.75 -6.92
C TYR A 66 -0.60 -16.09 -7.04
N GLU A 67 0.53 -16.21 -6.38
CA GLU A 67 1.30 -17.44 -6.25
C GLU A 67 1.70 -17.67 -4.79
N LYS A 68 1.96 -18.92 -4.42
CA LYS A 68 2.47 -19.24 -3.08
C LYS A 68 3.86 -18.65 -2.86
N SER A 69 4.08 -18.11 -1.68
CA SER A 69 5.37 -17.65 -1.19
C SER A 69 5.72 -18.34 0.14
N GLU A 70 6.87 -18.06 0.69
CA GLU A 70 7.36 -18.68 1.93
C GLU A 70 6.39 -18.49 3.10
N ASN A 71 5.85 -17.29 3.28
CA ASN A 71 5.00 -16.92 4.43
C ASN A 71 3.53 -16.68 4.07
N GLY A 72 3.09 -17.09 2.87
CA GLY A 72 1.72 -16.85 2.42
C GLY A 72 1.61 -16.81 0.91
N TRP A 73 1.16 -15.68 0.36
CA TRP A 73 0.97 -15.48 -1.08
C TRP A 73 1.58 -14.16 -1.52
N LYS A 74 2.16 -14.20 -2.70
CA LYS A 74 2.63 -13.02 -3.42
C LYS A 74 1.63 -12.70 -4.54
N LEU A 75 1.22 -11.45 -4.66
CA LEU A 75 0.40 -11.01 -5.79
C LEU A 75 1.29 -10.76 -7.01
N ASP A 76 0.84 -11.32 -8.14
CA ASP A 76 1.36 -10.99 -9.46
C ASP A 76 0.51 -9.89 -10.07
N ILE A 77 1.08 -8.69 -10.12
CA ILE A 77 0.42 -7.49 -10.63
C ILE A 77 1.02 -7.17 -12.00
N PRO A 78 0.21 -7.17 -13.09
CA PRO A 78 0.70 -6.84 -14.41
C PRO A 78 1.40 -5.49 -14.51
N ASP A 79 2.45 -5.41 -15.33
CA ASP A 79 3.28 -4.20 -15.49
C ASP A 79 2.48 -2.96 -15.89
N LYS A 80 1.37 -3.12 -16.58
CA LYS A 80 0.48 -2.01 -16.95
C LYS A 80 -0.07 -1.19 -15.76
N TYR A 81 -0.02 -1.76 -14.54
CA TYR A 81 -0.46 -1.09 -13.30
C TYR A 81 0.68 -0.42 -12.53
N TYR A 82 1.93 -0.67 -12.91
CA TYR A 82 3.09 0.01 -12.33
C TYR A 82 3.32 1.34 -13.06
N LEU A 83 2.68 2.37 -12.54
CA LEU A 83 2.84 3.73 -13.06
C LEU A 83 4.14 4.32 -12.54
N GLY A 84 4.86 5.06 -13.39
CA GLY A 84 6.03 5.83 -12.97
C GLY A 84 5.66 7.04 -12.12
N HIS A 85 6.67 7.64 -11.49
CA HIS A 85 6.51 8.80 -10.60
C HIS A 85 5.74 9.96 -11.27
N GLU A 86 6.05 10.26 -12.51
CA GLU A 86 5.41 11.34 -13.28
C GLU A 86 3.91 11.07 -13.52
N ALA A 87 3.55 9.82 -13.82
CA ALA A 87 2.16 9.43 -14.02
C ALA A 87 1.34 9.50 -12.73
N HIS A 88 1.94 9.11 -11.58
CA HIS A 88 1.32 9.30 -10.26
C HIS A 88 1.11 10.77 -9.94
N PHE A 89 2.12 11.61 -10.20
CA PHE A 89 2.00 13.05 -9.99
C PHE A 89 0.93 13.68 -10.91
N GLY A 90 0.90 13.23 -12.18
CA GLY A 90 -0.15 13.61 -13.12
C GLY A 90 -1.56 13.27 -12.63
N LYS A 91 -1.73 12.07 -12.01
CA LYS A 91 -3.02 11.66 -11.43
C LYS A 91 -3.43 12.56 -10.27
N VAL A 92 -2.50 12.86 -9.34
CA VAL A 92 -2.77 13.78 -8.22
C VAL A 92 -3.18 15.17 -8.71
N ALA A 93 -2.47 15.69 -9.73
CA ALA A 93 -2.81 16.97 -10.32
C ALA A 93 -4.21 16.96 -10.99
N GLN A 94 -4.52 15.88 -11.70
CA GLN A 94 -5.82 15.70 -12.35
C GLN A 94 -6.97 15.67 -11.33
N ASP A 95 -6.81 14.93 -10.23
CA ASP A 95 -7.80 14.87 -9.16
C ASP A 95 -7.99 16.25 -8.50
N PHE A 96 -6.88 16.98 -8.24
CA PHE A 96 -6.91 18.34 -7.71
C PHE A 96 -7.68 19.30 -8.63
N PHE A 97 -7.43 19.27 -9.93
CA PHE A 97 -8.18 20.08 -10.89
C PHE A 97 -9.67 19.69 -10.95
N GLY A 98 -9.98 18.40 -10.80
CA GLY A 98 -11.37 17.95 -10.65
C GLY A 98 -12.06 18.62 -9.45
N PHE A 99 -11.41 18.63 -8.27
CA PHE A 99 -11.93 19.28 -7.07
C PHE A 99 -12.11 20.80 -7.25
N LEU A 100 -11.22 21.47 -7.98
CA LEU A 100 -11.36 22.89 -8.30
C LEU A 100 -12.58 23.17 -9.19
N VAL A 101 -12.81 22.31 -10.20
CA VAL A 101 -14.00 22.43 -11.08
C VAL A 101 -15.27 22.20 -10.31
N ASP A 102 -15.31 21.21 -9.43
CA ASP A 102 -16.47 20.88 -8.60
C ASP A 102 -16.69 21.89 -7.46
N GLY A 103 -15.71 22.74 -7.18
CA GLY A 103 -15.76 23.73 -6.09
C GLY A 103 -15.80 23.11 -4.69
N LYS A 104 -15.47 21.84 -4.54
CA LYS A 104 -15.47 21.13 -3.26
C LYS A 104 -14.43 20.02 -3.21
N LEU A 105 -13.91 19.76 -2.00
CA LEU A 105 -13.11 18.57 -1.71
C LEU A 105 -14.02 17.38 -1.34
N PRO A 106 -13.57 16.14 -1.54
CA PRO A 106 -14.21 14.97 -0.95
C PRO A 106 -14.34 15.12 0.58
N GLU A 107 -15.39 14.60 1.17
CA GLU A 107 -15.67 14.72 2.62
C GLU A 107 -14.56 14.11 3.49
N TRP A 108 -13.84 13.12 2.98
CA TRP A 108 -12.74 12.45 3.69
C TRP A 108 -11.41 13.24 3.64
N GLU A 109 -11.21 14.18 2.71
CA GLU A 109 -9.93 14.82 2.48
C GLU A 109 -9.49 15.67 3.67
N VAL A 110 -10.35 16.55 4.14
CA VAL A 110 -10.03 17.46 5.27
C VAL A 110 -9.79 16.68 6.57
N PRO A 111 -10.63 15.73 6.98
CA PRO A 111 -10.37 14.90 8.16
C PRO A 111 -9.05 14.13 8.07
N ASN A 112 -8.73 13.55 6.93
CA ASN A 112 -7.48 12.81 6.72
C ASN A 112 -6.26 13.72 6.82
N MET A 113 -6.31 14.90 6.22
CA MET A 113 -5.25 15.90 6.29
C MET A 113 -5.02 16.36 7.74
N ILE A 114 -6.07 16.69 8.47
CA ILE A 114 -5.98 17.09 9.89
C ILE A 114 -5.35 15.96 10.71
N THR A 115 -5.82 14.73 10.54
CA THR A 115 -5.30 13.55 11.26
C THR A 115 -3.82 13.35 10.97
N LYS A 116 -3.41 13.43 9.71
CA LYS A 116 -2.00 13.30 9.31
C LYS A 116 -1.12 14.32 10.03
N TYR A 117 -1.49 15.59 9.95
CA TYR A 117 -0.67 16.64 10.56
C TYR A 117 -0.71 16.60 12.09
N TYR A 118 -1.85 16.24 12.68
CA TYR A 118 -1.93 16.05 14.14
C TYR A 118 -0.96 14.96 14.60
N ILE A 119 -1.02 13.76 14.00
CA ILE A 119 -0.15 12.63 14.39
C ILE A 119 1.34 12.99 14.20
N THR A 120 1.70 13.56 13.06
CA THR A 120 3.11 13.89 12.79
C THR A 120 3.64 14.99 13.71
N THR A 121 2.79 15.96 14.07
CA THR A 121 3.15 17.03 15.02
C THR A 121 3.31 16.47 16.42
N GLN A 122 2.39 15.60 16.88
CA GLN A 122 2.50 14.97 18.19
C GLN A 122 3.76 14.08 18.30
N ALA A 123 4.05 13.29 17.28
CA ALA A 123 5.27 12.48 17.24
C ALA A 123 6.54 13.33 17.34
N ARG A 124 6.58 14.50 16.65
CA ARG A 124 7.68 15.44 16.77
C ARG A 124 7.82 16.01 18.19
N GLU A 125 6.72 16.43 18.81
CA GLU A 125 6.73 16.98 20.16
C GLU A 125 7.22 15.94 21.20
N MET A 126 6.82 14.66 21.06
CA MET A 126 7.31 13.58 21.92
C MET A 126 8.83 13.48 21.88
N VAL A 127 9.42 13.44 20.67
CA VAL A 127 10.89 13.35 20.51
C VAL A 127 11.60 14.58 21.10
N LEU A 128 11.07 15.79 20.90
CA LEU A 128 11.68 17.01 21.43
C LEU A 128 11.65 17.07 22.96
N ASN A 129 10.60 16.54 23.59
CA ASN A 129 10.48 16.49 25.04
C ASN A 129 11.46 15.48 25.64
N GLU A 130 11.66 14.31 25.03
CA GLU A 130 12.63 13.29 25.47
C GLU A 130 14.09 13.76 25.36
N THR A 131 14.41 14.65 24.42
CA THR A 131 15.77 15.17 24.25
C THR A 131 16.13 16.31 25.21
N ASN A 132 15.16 16.83 25.98
CA ASN A 132 15.35 17.92 26.96
C ASN A 132 15.41 17.43 28.42
N GLU A 133 15.33 16.10 28.66
CA GLU A 133 15.61 15.44 29.95
C GLU A 133 17.02 14.83 29.94
#